data_24382d807b1a349bcf3105a8713c7a9b
#
_entry.id   24382d807b1a349bcf3105a8713c7a9b
#
_cell.length_a   1.000
_cell.length_b   1.000
_cell.length_c   1.000
_cell.angle_alpha   90.00
_cell.angle_beta   90.00
_cell.angle_gamma   90.00
#
_symmetry.space_group_name_H-M   'P 1'
#
loop_
_entity.id
_entity.type
_entity.pdbx_description
1 polymer ?
#
loop_
_entity_poly.entity_id
_entity_poly.type
_entity_poly.pdbx_seq_one_letter_code
_entity_poly.pdbx_strand_id
1 'polypeptide(L)'
;YVEGAWIGAGEPMCYITGPFSVLVDLETIFLQRLGPACVAAYNAYNMCMELPNVAFLAMDARHCAGSEMAELMAYGASVGAAKAKAKANAIGFVGCAADATAHFFGQEKGRGTMPHALIGYAGSTVRAAEMFHQTVPDAPLTVLVDYFGQEITDGLAVAAHFHDHSKAGTLSLRLDTHGGRYVEGLDTQSSYAVLERNVPQALRGYRTEDELRLLLGTGVSAAAVWHMREQLYS
;
A
#
# COMPACT_ATOMS: atom_id res chain seq x y z
N TYR A 1 16.23 -2.37 -25.92
CA TYR A 1 16.08 -2.14 -24.49
C TYR A 1 15.64 -3.41 -23.80
N VAL A 2 16.08 -3.56 -22.56
CA VAL A 2 15.73 -4.72 -21.73
C VAL A 2 14.71 -4.26 -20.69
N GLU A 3 13.71 -5.08 -20.43
CA GLU A 3 12.70 -4.83 -19.40
C GLU A 3 13.37 -4.54 -18.04
N GLY A 4 12.88 -3.52 -17.34
CA GLY A 4 13.49 -3.05 -16.11
C GLY A 4 14.81 -2.27 -16.29
N ALA A 5 15.23 -1.99 -17.52
CA ALA A 5 16.36 -1.09 -17.76
C ALA A 5 16.02 0.33 -17.31
N TRP A 6 17.00 1.01 -16.74
CA TRP A 6 16.85 2.42 -16.41
C TRP A 6 16.96 3.26 -17.67
N ILE A 7 16.04 4.20 -17.84
CA ILE A 7 16.03 5.17 -18.93
C ILE A 7 16.08 6.56 -18.31
N GLY A 8 17.08 7.35 -18.67
CA GLY A 8 17.29 8.70 -18.17
C GLY A 8 16.41 9.73 -18.88
N ALA A 9 16.35 10.92 -18.32
CA ALA A 9 15.66 12.05 -18.93
C ALA A 9 16.29 12.37 -20.30
N GLY A 10 15.49 12.50 -21.34
CA GLY A 10 15.93 12.78 -22.71
C GLY A 10 16.39 11.54 -23.49
N GLU A 11 16.45 10.37 -22.87
CA GLU A 11 16.72 9.12 -23.58
C GLU A 11 15.43 8.54 -24.20
N PRO A 12 15.50 7.95 -25.41
CA PRO A 12 14.32 7.32 -26.01
C PRO A 12 13.96 6.03 -25.28
N MET A 13 12.66 5.83 -25.03
CA MET A 13 12.14 4.61 -24.39
C MET A 13 12.14 3.42 -25.35
N CYS A 14 11.89 3.66 -26.63
CA CYS A 14 11.89 2.65 -27.67
C CYS A 14 12.14 3.28 -29.05
N TYR A 15 12.52 2.45 -30.00
CA TYR A 15 12.57 2.79 -31.42
C TYR A 15 11.55 1.94 -32.16
N ILE A 16 10.70 2.60 -32.97
CA ILE A 16 9.66 1.92 -33.74
C ILE A 16 9.90 2.25 -35.21
N THR A 17 10.00 1.23 -36.04
CA THR A 17 10.22 1.38 -37.48
C THR A 17 9.04 0.83 -38.25
N GLY A 18 8.50 1.62 -39.17
CA GLY A 18 7.36 1.22 -40.03
C GLY A 18 6.92 2.35 -40.93
N PRO A 19 5.89 2.12 -41.79
CA PRO A 19 5.31 3.16 -42.60
C PRO A 19 4.72 4.28 -41.73
N PHE A 20 5.07 5.54 -42.02
CA PHE A 20 4.60 6.69 -41.23
C PHE A 20 3.07 6.77 -41.15
N SER A 21 2.39 6.43 -42.22
CA SER A 21 0.89 6.40 -42.27
C SER A 21 0.27 5.42 -41.26
N VAL A 22 1.00 4.42 -40.80
CA VAL A 22 0.58 3.49 -39.73
C VAL A 22 1.00 4.00 -38.37
N LEU A 23 2.24 4.49 -38.23
CA LEU A 23 2.79 4.87 -36.96
C LEU A 23 2.16 6.13 -36.37
N VAL A 24 1.75 7.08 -37.20
CA VAL A 24 1.16 8.35 -36.76
C VAL A 24 -0.14 8.15 -35.98
N ASP A 25 -0.94 7.15 -36.31
CA ASP A 25 -2.19 6.84 -35.62
C ASP A 25 -1.97 6.09 -34.28
N LEU A 26 -0.77 5.57 -34.07
CA LEU A 26 -0.45 4.74 -32.90
C LEU A 26 0.23 5.52 -31.76
N GLU A 27 0.61 6.77 -31.98
CA GLU A 27 1.33 7.58 -30.97
C GLU A 27 0.64 7.59 -29.61
N THR A 28 -0.65 7.94 -29.59
CA THR A 28 -1.43 8.01 -28.34
C THR A 28 -1.49 6.66 -27.64
N ILE A 29 -1.61 5.56 -28.40
CA ILE A 29 -1.67 4.20 -27.85
C ILE A 29 -0.32 3.83 -27.22
N PHE A 30 0.79 4.14 -27.87
CA PHE A 30 2.12 3.88 -27.32
C PHE A 30 2.35 4.65 -26.04
N LEU A 31 2.02 5.94 -26.00
CA LEU A 31 2.18 6.77 -24.82
C LEU A 31 1.30 6.26 -23.66
N GLN A 32 0.05 5.92 -23.95
CA GLN A 32 -0.88 5.38 -22.96
C GLN A 32 -0.41 4.04 -22.35
N ARG A 33 0.22 3.19 -23.15
CA ARG A 33 0.66 1.86 -22.69
C ARG A 33 2.01 1.90 -21.97
N LEU A 34 2.96 2.68 -22.45
CA LEU A 34 4.31 2.71 -21.91
C LEU A 34 4.43 3.64 -20.69
N GLY A 35 3.84 4.81 -20.73
CA GLY A 35 3.96 5.83 -19.69
C GLY A 35 3.58 5.33 -18.30
N PRO A 36 2.34 4.87 -18.08
CA PRO A 36 1.89 4.41 -16.77
C PRO A 36 2.70 3.24 -16.22
N ALA A 37 3.05 2.27 -17.07
CA ALA A 37 3.87 1.13 -16.65
C ALA A 37 5.26 1.56 -16.19
N CYS A 38 5.89 2.50 -16.92
CA CYS A 38 7.21 3.04 -16.54
C CYS A 38 7.16 3.83 -15.23
N VAL A 39 6.12 4.66 -15.04
CA VAL A 39 5.92 5.41 -13.78
C VAL A 39 5.70 4.46 -12.62
N ALA A 40 4.83 3.46 -12.76
CA ALA A 40 4.60 2.46 -11.74
C ALA A 40 5.87 1.68 -11.37
N ALA A 41 6.66 1.29 -12.38
CA ALA A 41 7.94 0.60 -12.16
C ALA A 41 8.95 1.49 -11.41
N TYR A 42 9.06 2.75 -11.81
CA TYR A 42 9.94 3.72 -11.17
C TYR A 42 9.57 3.95 -9.70
N ASN A 43 8.29 4.19 -9.42
CA ASN A 43 7.81 4.42 -8.07
C ASN A 43 7.98 3.19 -7.19
N ALA A 44 7.60 2.01 -7.68
CA ALA A 44 7.79 0.76 -6.93
C ALA A 44 9.27 0.48 -6.63
N TYR A 45 10.16 0.73 -7.60
CA TYR A 45 11.60 0.61 -7.39
C TYR A 45 12.10 1.53 -6.28
N ASN A 46 11.75 2.82 -6.32
CA ASN A 46 12.18 3.78 -5.31
C ASN A 46 11.64 3.47 -3.92
N MET A 47 10.34 3.13 -3.81
CA MET A 47 9.76 2.69 -2.54
C MET A 47 10.51 1.50 -1.93
N CYS A 48 10.78 0.49 -2.74
CA CYS A 48 11.50 -0.70 -2.28
C CYS A 48 12.98 -0.41 -1.94
N MET A 49 13.62 0.53 -2.63
CA MET A 49 14.99 0.95 -2.34
C MET A 49 15.09 1.77 -1.06
N GLU A 50 14.10 2.62 -0.81
CA GLU A 50 14.05 3.48 0.37
C GLU A 50 13.70 2.68 1.63
N LEU A 51 12.84 1.68 1.51
CA LEU A 51 12.38 0.83 2.60
C LEU A 51 12.59 -0.68 2.28
N PRO A 52 13.84 -1.13 2.19
CA PRO A 52 14.14 -2.49 1.70
C PRO A 52 13.62 -3.62 2.61
N ASN A 53 13.42 -3.34 3.89
CA ASN A 53 12.92 -4.30 4.87
C ASN A 53 11.39 -4.25 5.07
N VAL A 54 10.68 -3.47 4.25
CA VAL A 54 9.22 -3.35 4.31
C VAL A 54 8.58 -4.17 3.19
N ALA A 55 7.55 -4.93 3.55
CA ALA A 55 6.68 -5.62 2.59
C ALA A 55 5.56 -4.66 2.15
N PHE A 56 5.40 -4.49 0.84
CA PHE A 56 4.36 -3.63 0.26
C PHE A 56 3.19 -4.45 -0.29
N LEU A 57 1.98 -3.88 -0.20
CA LEU A 57 0.79 -4.37 -0.88
C LEU A 57 0.31 -3.31 -1.85
N ALA A 58 0.13 -3.67 -3.12
CA ALA A 58 -0.40 -2.77 -4.14
C ALA A 58 -1.92 -2.62 -3.97
N MET A 59 -2.38 -1.44 -3.56
CA MET A 59 -3.80 -1.15 -3.30
C MET A 59 -4.37 -0.13 -4.31
N ASP A 60 -3.70 0.08 -5.42
CA ASP A 60 -3.93 1.11 -6.42
C ASP A 60 -5.04 0.79 -7.43
N ALA A 61 -5.46 -0.47 -7.56
CA ALA A 61 -6.41 -0.91 -8.59
C ALA A 61 -7.69 -0.06 -8.66
N ARG A 62 -8.25 0.36 -7.52
CA ARG A 62 -9.45 1.22 -7.47
C ARG A 62 -9.21 2.67 -7.95
N HIS A 63 -7.96 3.06 -8.13
CA HIS A 63 -7.57 4.40 -8.60
C HIS A 63 -7.18 4.41 -10.08
N CYS A 64 -7.14 3.25 -10.72
CA CYS A 64 -6.79 3.11 -12.11
C CYS A 64 -7.99 3.40 -13.03
N ALA A 65 -7.71 3.89 -14.23
CA ALA A 65 -8.71 4.11 -15.27
C ALA A 65 -9.06 2.79 -15.98
N GLY A 66 -9.73 1.90 -15.25
CA GLY A 66 -10.17 0.59 -15.75
C GLY A 66 -9.15 -0.54 -15.52
N SER A 67 -9.58 -1.76 -15.86
CA SER A 67 -8.83 -2.99 -15.60
C SER A 67 -7.51 -3.06 -16.35
N GLU A 68 -7.47 -2.63 -17.60
CA GLU A 68 -6.24 -2.62 -18.38
C GLU A 68 -5.14 -1.75 -17.78
N MET A 69 -5.52 -0.58 -17.24
CA MET A 69 -4.57 0.30 -16.56
C MET A 69 -4.09 -0.33 -15.26
N ALA A 70 -4.99 -0.97 -14.51
CA ALA A 70 -4.63 -1.67 -13.28
C ALA A 70 -3.63 -2.81 -13.53
N GLU A 71 -3.82 -3.57 -14.60
CA GLU A 71 -2.90 -4.64 -15.01
C GLU A 71 -1.54 -4.08 -15.44
N LEU A 72 -1.50 -3.04 -16.25
CA LEU A 72 -0.27 -2.38 -16.69
C LEU A 72 0.53 -1.83 -15.51
N MET A 73 -0.13 -1.19 -14.57
CA MET A 73 0.52 -0.61 -13.39
C MET A 73 1.03 -1.70 -12.44
N ALA A 74 0.24 -2.76 -12.20
CA ALA A 74 0.66 -3.89 -11.38
C ALA A 74 1.87 -4.60 -12.00
N TYR A 75 1.86 -4.82 -13.31
CA TYR A 75 3.00 -5.36 -14.04
C TYR A 75 4.23 -4.46 -13.90
N GLY A 76 4.09 -3.16 -14.16
CA GLY A 76 5.20 -2.19 -13.99
C GLY A 76 5.75 -2.20 -12.57
N ALA A 77 4.88 -2.18 -11.55
CA ALA A 77 5.28 -2.25 -10.15
C ALA A 77 6.06 -3.54 -9.83
N SER A 78 5.64 -4.69 -10.37
CA SER A 78 6.36 -5.96 -10.18
C SER A 78 7.77 -5.93 -10.76
N VAL A 79 7.95 -5.31 -11.93
CA VAL A 79 9.27 -5.11 -12.58
C VAL A 79 10.17 -4.21 -11.72
N GLY A 80 9.64 -3.08 -11.23
CA GLY A 80 10.37 -2.18 -10.35
C GLY A 80 10.79 -2.84 -9.03
N ALA A 81 9.89 -3.59 -8.42
CA ALA A 81 10.16 -4.35 -7.20
C ALA A 81 11.21 -5.44 -7.41
N ALA A 82 11.14 -6.18 -8.52
CA ALA A 82 12.13 -7.20 -8.86
C ALA A 82 13.53 -6.60 -9.03
N LYS A 83 13.63 -5.43 -9.64
CA LYS A 83 14.90 -4.70 -9.77
C LYS A 83 15.46 -4.26 -8.41
N ALA A 84 14.63 -3.75 -7.52
CA ALA A 84 15.06 -3.37 -6.17
C ALA A 84 15.50 -4.60 -5.36
N LYS A 85 14.78 -5.71 -5.48
CA LYS A 85 15.16 -6.98 -4.86
C LYS A 85 16.54 -7.44 -5.33
N ALA A 86 16.80 -7.40 -6.62
CA ALA A 86 18.11 -7.78 -7.20
C ALA A 86 19.24 -6.85 -6.74
N LYS A 87 18.97 -5.54 -6.54
CA LYS A 87 19.98 -4.54 -6.21
C LYS A 87 20.25 -4.42 -4.71
N ALA A 88 19.23 -4.48 -3.88
CA ALA A 88 19.29 -4.20 -2.44
C ALA A 88 18.72 -5.32 -1.56
N ASN A 89 18.39 -6.48 -2.14
CA ASN A 89 17.70 -7.57 -1.45
C ASN A 89 16.40 -7.12 -0.76
N ALA A 90 15.71 -6.14 -1.35
CA ALA A 90 14.45 -5.61 -0.82
C ALA A 90 13.38 -6.70 -0.78
N ILE A 91 12.52 -6.68 0.26
CA ILE A 91 11.34 -7.55 0.35
C ILE A 91 10.39 -7.23 -0.81
N GLY A 92 10.11 -5.96 -1.03
CA GLY A 92 9.31 -5.45 -2.13
C GLY A 92 7.82 -5.74 -2.00
N PHE A 93 7.13 -5.81 -3.14
CA PHE A 93 5.70 -6.07 -3.18
C PHE A 93 5.41 -7.56 -3.01
N VAL A 94 4.59 -7.89 -2.00
CA VAL A 94 4.25 -9.27 -1.62
C VAL A 94 2.81 -9.64 -2.00
N GLY A 95 2.06 -8.74 -2.63
CA GLY A 95 0.70 -8.95 -3.09
C GLY A 95 0.01 -7.64 -3.51
N CYS A 96 -1.25 -7.77 -3.87
CA CYS A 96 -2.12 -6.66 -4.25
C CYS A 96 -3.56 -6.90 -3.81
N ALA A 97 -4.43 -5.90 -3.98
CA ALA A 97 -5.84 -5.98 -3.57
C ALA A 97 -6.75 -6.73 -4.57
N ALA A 98 -6.33 -6.92 -5.82
CA ALA A 98 -7.17 -7.45 -6.89
C ALA A 98 -6.71 -8.83 -7.36
N ASP A 99 -7.64 -9.78 -7.50
CA ASP A 99 -7.35 -11.13 -7.98
C ASP A 99 -6.73 -11.11 -9.38
N ALA A 100 -7.23 -10.27 -10.27
CA ALA A 100 -6.76 -10.17 -11.66
C ALA A 100 -5.26 -9.85 -11.77
N THR A 101 -4.68 -9.14 -10.80
CA THR A 101 -3.28 -8.70 -10.82
C THR A 101 -2.40 -9.43 -9.80
N ALA A 102 -2.96 -10.33 -9.02
CA ALA A 102 -2.25 -11.04 -7.94
C ALA A 102 -1.06 -11.87 -8.45
N HIS A 103 -1.19 -12.45 -9.64
CA HIS A 103 -0.16 -13.27 -10.26
C HIS A 103 1.15 -12.51 -10.54
N PHE A 104 1.12 -11.19 -10.77
CA PHE A 104 2.32 -10.37 -10.95
C PHE A 104 3.18 -10.32 -9.67
N PHE A 105 2.59 -10.59 -8.52
CA PHE A 105 3.25 -10.61 -7.21
C PHE A 105 3.40 -12.02 -6.65
N GLY A 106 3.24 -13.05 -7.50
CA GLY A 106 3.38 -14.46 -7.12
C GLY A 106 2.26 -14.98 -6.19
N GLN A 107 1.08 -14.36 -6.25
CA GLN A 107 -0.10 -14.75 -5.48
C GLN A 107 -1.20 -15.29 -6.39
N GLU A 108 -2.01 -16.22 -5.89
CA GLU A 108 -3.18 -16.72 -6.62
C GLU A 108 -4.40 -15.81 -6.50
N LYS A 109 -4.48 -15.07 -5.39
CA LYS A 109 -5.59 -14.17 -5.08
C LYS A 109 -5.10 -12.85 -4.51
N GLY A 110 -5.90 -11.81 -4.71
CA GLY A 110 -5.74 -10.53 -4.05
C GLY A 110 -5.84 -10.66 -2.53
N ARG A 111 -5.17 -9.76 -1.83
CA ARG A 111 -5.21 -9.67 -0.37
C ARG A 111 -6.07 -8.49 0.03
N GLY A 112 -7.22 -8.77 0.63
CA GLY A 112 -8.10 -7.77 1.23
C GLY A 112 -7.87 -7.66 2.73
N THR A 113 -8.32 -6.54 3.28
CA THR A 113 -8.47 -6.31 4.72
C THR A 113 -9.91 -5.89 4.99
N MET A 114 -10.27 -5.76 6.25
CA MET A 114 -11.58 -5.25 6.67
C MET A 114 -11.87 -3.89 6.01
N PRO A 115 -13.04 -3.68 5.37
CA PRO A 115 -13.36 -2.41 4.74
C PRO A 115 -13.88 -1.37 5.75
N HIS A 116 -13.61 -0.08 5.51
CA HIS A 116 -14.15 1.03 6.31
C HIS A 116 -15.69 1.00 6.44
N ALA A 117 -16.39 0.59 5.37
CA ALA A 117 -17.85 0.50 5.38
C ALA A 117 -18.39 -0.41 6.50
N LEU A 118 -17.67 -1.48 6.82
CA LEU A 118 -18.06 -2.38 7.91
C LEU A 118 -18.02 -1.67 9.25
N ILE A 119 -17.03 -0.80 9.49
CA ILE A 119 -16.93 0.00 10.72
C ILE A 119 -18.13 0.95 10.83
N GLY A 120 -18.48 1.63 9.73
CA GLY A 120 -19.65 2.50 9.68
C GLY A 120 -20.96 1.76 9.98
N TYR A 121 -21.14 0.55 9.44
CA TYR A 121 -22.31 -0.28 9.73
C TYR A 121 -22.33 -0.81 11.16
N ALA A 122 -21.20 -1.23 11.68
CA ALA A 122 -21.08 -1.79 13.03
C ALA A 122 -21.20 -0.73 14.13
N GLY A 123 -20.87 0.53 13.81
CA GLY A 123 -20.89 1.66 14.74
C GLY A 123 -19.71 1.68 15.72
N SER A 124 -18.80 0.71 15.65
CA SER A 124 -17.51 0.72 16.38
C SER A 124 -16.48 -0.15 15.70
N THR A 125 -15.20 0.18 15.87
CA THR A 125 -14.07 -0.55 15.31
C THR A 125 -13.97 -1.96 15.87
N VAL A 126 -14.14 -2.13 17.20
CA VAL A 126 -14.10 -3.45 17.86
C VAL A 126 -15.21 -4.36 17.33
N ARG A 127 -16.45 -3.85 17.27
CA ARG A 127 -17.58 -4.64 16.77
C ARG A 127 -17.41 -5.03 15.30
N ALA A 128 -16.87 -4.13 14.48
CA ALA A 128 -16.56 -4.45 13.09
C ALA A 128 -15.51 -5.58 12.98
N ALA A 129 -14.48 -5.52 13.81
CA ALA A 129 -13.46 -6.56 13.86
C ALA A 129 -14.03 -7.92 14.30
N GLU A 130 -14.93 -7.94 15.29
CA GLU A 130 -15.67 -9.15 15.70
C GLU A 130 -16.48 -9.75 14.54
N MET A 131 -17.29 -8.91 13.88
CA MET A 131 -18.13 -9.35 12.76
C MET A 131 -17.28 -9.89 11.60
N PHE A 132 -16.16 -9.23 11.30
CA PHE A 132 -15.24 -9.67 10.27
C PHE A 132 -14.62 -11.03 10.62
N HIS A 133 -14.08 -11.18 11.82
CA HIS A 133 -13.46 -12.39 12.27
C HIS A 133 -14.42 -13.58 12.34
N GLN A 134 -15.68 -13.34 12.76
CA GLN A 134 -16.73 -14.37 12.78
C GLN A 134 -17.13 -14.81 11.37
N THR A 135 -17.15 -13.88 10.41
CA THR A 135 -17.60 -14.16 9.03
C THR A 135 -16.48 -14.80 8.19
N VAL A 136 -15.24 -14.41 8.41
CA VAL A 136 -14.07 -14.86 7.64
C VAL A 136 -12.95 -15.28 8.61
N PRO A 137 -13.13 -16.38 9.37
CA PRO A 137 -12.22 -16.76 10.46
C PRO A 137 -10.80 -17.12 9.97
N ASP A 138 -10.67 -17.57 8.72
CA ASP A 138 -9.39 -17.96 8.12
C ASP A 138 -8.61 -16.75 7.55
N ALA A 139 -9.22 -15.57 7.48
CA ALA A 139 -8.53 -14.37 7.01
C ALA A 139 -7.64 -13.79 8.11
N PRO A 140 -6.47 -13.22 7.74
CA PRO A 140 -5.66 -12.48 8.69
C PRO A 140 -6.46 -11.36 9.36
N LEU A 141 -6.43 -11.31 10.69
CA LEU A 141 -7.13 -10.28 11.46
C LEU A 141 -6.36 -8.95 11.36
N THR A 142 -6.67 -8.20 10.30
CA THR A 142 -6.11 -6.85 10.06
C THR A 142 -7.21 -5.82 10.20
N VAL A 143 -7.15 -5.03 11.25
CA VAL A 143 -8.22 -4.11 11.66
C VAL A 143 -7.84 -2.66 11.33
N LEU A 144 -8.73 -1.97 10.59
CA LEU A 144 -8.64 -0.53 10.34
C LEU A 144 -8.98 0.25 11.62
N VAL A 145 -8.20 1.27 11.95
CA VAL A 145 -8.34 2.04 13.17
C VAL A 145 -8.54 3.55 12.95
N ASP A 146 -8.62 3.98 11.69
CA ASP A 146 -8.67 5.40 11.32
C ASP A 146 -10.08 5.94 11.07
N TYR A 147 -11.12 5.10 11.10
CA TYR A 147 -12.47 5.50 10.70
C TYR A 147 -13.03 6.67 11.53
N PHE A 148 -12.86 6.63 12.85
CA PHE A 148 -13.31 7.68 13.75
C PHE A 148 -12.25 8.74 14.06
N GLY A 149 -11.02 8.62 13.51
CA GLY A 149 -9.89 9.49 13.85
C GLY A 149 -9.37 9.26 15.28
N GLN A 150 -9.50 8.04 15.76
CA GLN A 150 -9.10 7.60 17.11
C GLN A 150 -8.17 6.38 17.00
N GLU A 151 -7.12 6.52 16.22
CA GLU A 151 -6.26 5.41 15.79
C GLU A 151 -5.59 4.71 16.97
N ILE A 152 -5.16 5.47 17.98
CA ILE A 152 -4.55 4.90 19.20
C ILE A 152 -5.64 4.27 20.08
N THR A 153 -6.70 5.02 20.35
CA THR A 153 -7.80 4.59 21.23
C THR A 153 -8.44 3.32 20.69
N ASP A 154 -8.81 3.32 19.42
CA ASP A 154 -9.42 2.15 18.76
C ASP A 154 -8.43 0.98 18.65
N GLY A 155 -7.16 1.26 18.35
CA GLY A 155 -6.11 0.24 18.31
C GLY A 155 -5.92 -0.47 19.64
N LEU A 156 -5.87 0.27 20.74
CA LEU A 156 -5.78 -0.30 22.09
C LEU A 156 -7.03 -1.09 22.47
N ALA A 157 -8.22 -0.59 22.13
CA ALA A 157 -9.47 -1.29 22.37
C ALA A 157 -9.55 -2.63 21.62
N VAL A 158 -9.14 -2.64 20.35
CA VAL A 158 -9.04 -3.86 19.53
C VAL A 158 -8.02 -4.84 20.11
N ALA A 159 -6.83 -4.36 20.48
CA ALA A 159 -5.80 -5.20 21.06
C ALA A 159 -6.21 -5.82 22.40
N ALA A 160 -6.92 -5.08 23.22
CA ALA A 160 -7.48 -5.58 24.49
C ALA A 160 -8.58 -6.63 24.26
N HIS A 161 -9.47 -6.38 23.29
CA HIS A 161 -10.58 -7.31 22.95
C HIS A 161 -10.05 -8.62 22.35
N PHE A 162 -9.10 -8.54 21.43
CA PHE A 162 -8.45 -9.69 20.80
C PHE A 162 -7.11 -10.03 21.47
N HIS A 163 -7.10 -10.09 22.79
CA HIS A 163 -5.88 -10.26 23.58
C HIS A 163 -5.04 -11.48 23.21
N ASP A 164 -5.69 -12.61 22.94
CA ASP A 164 -4.98 -13.84 22.57
C ASP A 164 -4.34 -13.73 21.17
N HIS A 165 -5.02 -13.11 20.22
CA HIS A 165 -4.46 -12.79 18.89
C HIS A 165 -3.32 -11.79 19.00
N SER A 166 -3.45 -10.80 19.87
CA SER A 166 -2.41 -9.82 20.16
C SER A 166 -1.14 -10.50 20.71
N LYS A 167 -1.29 -11.35 21.71
CA LYS A 167 -0.18 -12.12 22.31
C LYS A 167 0.47 -13.08 21.30
N ALA A 168 -0.33 -13.72 20.44
CA ALA A 168 0.15 -14.63 19.43
C ALA A 168 0.80 -13.94 18.23
N GLY A 169 0.74 -12.60 18.14
CA GLY A 169 1.24 -11.82 16.99
C GLY A 169 0.42 -12.02 15.70
N THR A 170 -0.84 -12.45 15.82
CA THR A 170 -1.76 -12.69 14.69
C THR A 170 -2.76 -11.55 14.48
N LEU A 171 -2.74 -10.52 15.30
CA LEU A 171 -3.47 -9.27 15.12
C LEU A 171 -2.59 -8.24 14.43
N SER A 172 -3.11 -7.58 13.41
CA SER A 172 -2.50 -6.45 12.74
C SER A 172 -3.43 -5.23 12.77
N LEU A 173 -2.88 -4.04 12.97
CA LEU A 173 -3.60 -2.78 12.85
C LEU A 173 -3.24 -2.11 11.53
N ARG A 174 -4.25 -1.60 10.82
CA ARG A 174 -4.08 -0.85 9.59
C ARG A 174 -4.37 0.62 9.83
N LEU A 175 -3.34 1.45 9.63
CA LEU A 175 -3.44 2.91 9.59
C LEU A 175 -3.66 3.32 8.13
N ASP A 176 -4.85 3.83 7.83
CA ASP A 176 -5.23 4.27 6.48
C ASP A 176 -5.72 5.73 6.51
N THR A 177 -5.24 6.49 7.48
CA THR A 177 -5.60 7.90 7.70
C THR A 177 -5.24 8.69 6.45
N HIS A 178 -6.24 9.36 5.86
CA HIS A 178 -6.08 10.15 4.65
C HIS A 178 -5.10 11.32 4.90
N GLY A 179 -4.22 11.61 3.93
CA GLY A 179 -3.19 12.66 4.03
C GLY A 179 -3.71 14.08 4.35
N GLY A 180 -5.02 14.35 4.14
CA GLY A 180 -5.69 15.59 4.55
C GLY A 180 -6.29 15.55 5.97
N ARG A 181 -6.08 14.47 6.73
CA ARG A 181 -6.55 14.30 8.12
C ARG A 181 -5.38 14.12 9.06
N TYR A 182 -5.61 14.44 10.31
CA TYR A 182 -4.63 14.23 11.38
C TYR A 182 -4.90 12.91 12.08
N VAL A 183 -3.83 12.19 12.39
CA VAL A 183 -3.87 11.00 13.23
C VAL A 183 -4.11 11.44 14.68
N GLU A 184 -4.79 10.62 15.48
CA GLU A 184 -5.05 10.90 16.89
C GLU A 184 -3.78 11.34 17.64
N GLY A 185 -3.86 12.50 18.29
CA GLY A 185 -2.77 13.02 19.11
C GLY A 185 -1.65 13.74 18.38
N LEU A 186 -1.68 13.83 17.05
CA LEU A 186 -0.70 14.61 16.29
C LEU A 186 -1.04 16.11 16.27
N ASP A 187 0.02 16.93 16.38
CA ASP A 187 -0.08 18.36 16.12
C ASP A 187 -0.23 18.62 14.63
N THR A 188 -1.04 19.61 14.29
CA THR A 188 -1.47 19.95 12.93
C THR A 188 -0.34 20.24 11.95
N GLN A 189 0.82 20.66 12.39
CA GLN A 189 1.94 21.04 11.50
C GLN A 189 2.91 19.88 11.19
N SER A 190 2.93 18.84 12.00
CA SER A 190 3.88 17.73 11.86
C SER A 190 3.31 16.49 11.18
N SER A 191 1.97 16.34 11.14
CA SER A 191 1.31 15.14 10.68
C SER A 191 1.52 14.83 9.20
N TYR A 192 1.43 15.84 8.34
CA TYR A 192 1.58 15.65 6.89
C TYR A 192 2.99 15.20 6.51
N ALA A 193 4.00 15.88 7.05
CA ALA A 193 5.41 15.58 6.79
C ALA A 193 5.85 14.21 7.35
N VAL A 194 5.15 13.72 8.36
CA VAL A 194 5.45 12.44 9.03
C VAL A 194 4.83 11.27 8.27
N LEU A 195 3.60 11.42 7.77
CA LEU A 195 2.93 10.40 6.96
C LEU A 195 3.57 10.22 5.57
N GLU A 196 4.13 11.30 5.00
CA GLU A 196 4.80 11.23 3.70
C GLU A 196 6.17 10.56 3.73
N ARG A 197 6.90 10.61 4.84
CA ARG A 197 8.33 10.30 4.84
C ARG A 197 8.73 8.94 5.39
N ASN A 198 7.96 8.36 6.31
CA ASN A 198 8.40 7.10 6.92
C ASN A 198 7.35 6.53 7.90
N VAL A 199 6.89 5.32 7.71
CA VAL A 199 5.95 4.66 8.62
C VAL A 199 6.43 4.63 10.08
N PRO A 200 7.69 4.32 10.40
CA PRO A 200 8.19 4.43 11.77
C PRO A 200 8.20 5.85 12.32
N GLN A 201 8.35 6.88 11.46
CA GLN A 201 8.25 8.28 11.88
C GLN A 201 6.80 8.73 12.04
N ALA A 202 5.87 8.21 11.23
CA ALA A 202 4.45 8.43 11.43
C ALA A 202 4.00 7.97 12.82
N LEU A 203 4.49 6.82 13.23
CA LEU A 203 4.22 6.28 14.57
C LEU A 203 4.84 7.11 15.71
N ARG A 204 5.92 7.86 15.46
CA ARG A 204 6.54 8.76 16.47
C ARG A 204 5.73 10.02 16.74
N GLY A 205 4.77 10.35 15.87
CA GLY A 205 3.88 11.48 16.06
C GLY A 205 2.72 11.24 17.03
N TYR A 206 2.54 10.02 17.51
CA TYR A 206 1.52 9.73 18.51
C TYR A 206 1.86 10.35 19.86
N ARG A 207 0.81 10.72 20.59
CA ARG A 207 0.82 11.57 21.77
C ARG A 207 1.72 11.08 22.89
N THR A 208 1.84 9.78 23.04
CA THR A 208 2.70 9.18 24.02
C THR A 208 3.47 8.03 23.38
N GLU A 209 4.79 8.16 23.44
CA GLU A 209 5.70 7.07 23.08
C GLU A 209 5.39 5.81 23.89
N ASP A 210 4.83 5.96 25.07
CA ASP A 210 4.44 4.88 25.97
C ASP A 210 3.18 4.14 25.49
N GLU A 211 2.17 4.84 24.95
CA GLU A 211 0.98 4.20 24.35
C GLU A 211 1.36 3.41 23.09
N LEU A 212 2.27 3.95 22.28
CA LEU A 212 2.79 3.24 21.13
C LEU A 212 3.61 2.01 21.52
N ARG A 213 4.48 2.13 22.54
CA ARG A 213 5.23 1.00 23.10
C ARG A 213 4.30 -0.06 23.67
N LEU A 214 3.21 0.35 24.32
CA LEU A 214 2.20 -0.56 24.83
C LEU A 214 1.51 -1.30 23.68
N LEU A 215 1.12 -0.60 22.62
CA LEU A 215 0.53 -1.19 21.43
C LEU A 215 1.49 -2.20 20.77
N LEU A 216 2.73 -1.84 20.58
CA LEU A 216 3.77 -2.71 20.02
C LEU A 216 4.15 -3.85 20.97
N GLY A 217 4.16 -3.58 22.28
CA GLY A 217 4.45 -4.56 23.33
C GLY A 217 3.37 -5.62 23.51
N THR A 218 2.17 -5.41 22.98
CA THR A 218 1.07 -6.40 22.97
C THR A 218 1.17 -7.43 21.84
N GLY A 219 2.21 -7.36 20.99
CA GLY A 219 2.37 -8.24 19.83
C GLY A 219 1.58 -7.81 18.59
N VAL A 220 0.98 -6.61 18.63
CA VAL A 220 0.30 -6.03 17.47
C VAL A 220 1.34 -5.52 16.49
N SER A 221 1.31 -6.01 15.26
CA SER A 221 2.08 -5.43 14.16
C SER A 221 1.24 -4.38 13.44
N ALA A 222 1.74 -3.15 13.34
CA ALA A 222 1.13 -2.13 12.51
C ALA A 222 1.40 -2.48 11.03
N ALA A 223 0.37 -2.90 10.31
CA ALA A 223 0.43 -3.00 8.86
C ALA A 223 0.18 -1.61 8.28
N ALA A 224 1.25 -0.92 7.93
CA ALA A 224 1.13 0.33 7.21
C ALA A 224 0.81 0.04 5.74
N VAL A 225 -0.36 0.43 5.31
CA VAL A 225 -0.74 0.42 3.91
C VAL A 225 -0.35 1.75 3.30
N TRP A 226 0.75 1.74 2.56
CA TRP A 226 1.12 2.88 1.74
C TRP A 226 0.16 2.99 0.56
N HIS A 227 -0.56 4.10 0.49
CA HIS A 227 -1.26 4.46 -0.72
C HIS A 227 -0.22 4.90 -1.75
N MET A 228 0.06 4.07 -2.75
CA MET A 228 0.87 4.44 -3.92
C MET A 228 0.31 5.68 -4.65
N ARG A 229 -0.94 6.05 -4.36
CA ARG A 229 -1.66 7.16 -4.98
C ARG A 229 -0.92 8.48 -4.91
N GLU A 230 -0.38 8.85 -3.74
CA GLU A 230 0.22 10.19 -3.57
C GLU A 230 1.58 10.31 -4.24
N GLN A 231 2.29 9.20 -4.44
CA GLN A 231 3.56 9.20 -5.17
C GLN A 231 3.41 8.95 -6.68
N LEU A 232 2.27 8.44 -7.14
CA LEU A 232 2.00 8.24 -8.56
C LEU A 232 1.54 9.53 -9.26
N TYR A 233 1.07 10.52 -8.51
CA TYR A 233 0.50 11.77 -9.05
C TYR A 233 1.26 13.04 -8.60
N SER A 234 2.33 12.91 -7.83
CA SER A 234 3.27 13.99 -7.52
C SER A 234 4.45 14.00 -8.51
#